data_d123591181b7190632f708f27a382b08
#
_entry.id   d123591181b7190632f708f27a382b08
#
_cell.length_a   1.000
_cell.length_b   1.000
_cell.length_c   1.000
_cell.angle_alpha   90.00
_cell.angle_beta   90.00
_cell.angle_gamma   90.00
#
_symmetry.space_group_name_H-M   'P 1'
#
loop_
_entity.id
_entity.type
_entity.pdbx_description
1 polymer ?
#
loop_
_entity_poly.entity_id
_entity_poly.type
_entity_poly.pdbx_seq_one_letter_code
_entity_poly.pdbx_strand_id
1 'polypeptide(L)'
;NLFGYTGSFSVYAAQGNAKSVESVDLSNTYLAWAKENLIQNGFSDKKKYIFTRQDCIQFLQEKALAQKAKLNEEKNVASNQRMTASQNKDLISKAKTYDLIILDPPTFSNSKNTSNVLDINKQWPQLVKDCLNILNPKGVLYFSTNSERLKFDQTQIPPKTISGLSVNVKDITPQTIPNDYAQKIPHHCWKITVE
;
A
#
# COMPACT_ATOMS: atom_id res chain seq x y z
N ASN A 1 2.29 -2.51 -4.90
CA ASN A 1 2.62 -1.19 -5.47
C ASN A 1 1.32 -0.41 -5.70
N LEU A 2 1.07 0.59 -4.86
CA LEU A 2 -0.09 1.47 -4.89
C LEU A 2 0.26 2.75 -5.67
N PHE A 3 -0.73 3.30 -6.42
CA PHE A 3 -0.48 4.37 -7.38
C PHE A 3 0.63 3.97 -8.35
N GLY A 4 0.48 2.76 -8.91
CA GLY A 4 1.53 1.98 -9.55
C GLY A 4 2.17 2.64 -10.76
N TYR A 5 1.52 3.64 -11.38
CA TYR A 5 1.99 4.37 -12.55
C TYR A 5 2.55 3.40 -13.62
N THR A 6 3.74 3.62 -14.13
CA THR A 6 4.38 2.75 -15.14
C THR A 6 5.03 1.49 -14.55
N GLY A 7 4.87 1.22 -13.26
CA GLY A 7 5.26 -0.04 -12.62
C GLY A 7 6.73 -0.20 -12.29
N SER A 8 7.54 0.85 -12.23
CA SER A 8 8.97 0.75 -11.93
C SER A 8 9.25 -0.02 -10.64
N PHE A 9 8.55 0.31 -9.55
CA PHE A 9 8.70 -0.43 -8.28
C PHE A 9 8.25 -1.90 -8.38
N SER A 10 7.29 -2.19 -9.26
CA SER A 10 6.84 -3.57 -9.52
C SER A 10 7.92 -4.38 -10.25
N VAL A 11 8.66 -3.76 -11.17
CA VAL A 11 9.82 -4.38 -11.82
C VAL A 11 10.92 -4.66 -10.80
N TYR A 12 11.25 -3.70 -9.94
CA TYR A 12 12.24 -3.92 -8.87
C TYR A 12 11.83 -5.02 -7.89
N ALA A 13 10.55 -5.07 -7.51
CA ALA A 13 10.06 -6.15 -6.65
C ALA A 13 10.19 -7.52 -7.34
N ALA A 14 9.85 -7.61 -8.62
CA ALA A 14 10.00 -8.83 -9.41
C ALA A 14 11.47 -9.25 -9.53
N GLN A 15 12.37 -8.30 -9.80
CA GLN A 15 13.82 -8.52 -9.86
C GLN A 15 14.38 -8.99 -8.50
N GLY A 16 13.83 -8.49 -7.40
CA GLY A 16 14.13 -8.93 -6.04
C GLY A 16 13.50 -10.29 -5.65
N ASN A 17 13.02 -11.06 -6.63
CA ASN A 17 12.41 -12.38 -6.43
C ASN A 17 11.14 -12.38 -5.56
N ALA A 18 10.33 -11.34 -5.61
CA ALA A 18 9.03 -11.35 -4.98
C ALA A 18 8.19 -12.54 -5.49
N LYS A 19 7.51 -13.25 -4.59
CA LYS A 19 6.64 -14.38 -4.96
C LYS A 19 5.48 -13.95 -5.85
N SER A 20 4.95 -12.76 -5.59
CA SER A 20 3.94 -12.11 -6.41
C SER A 20 4.01 -10.61 -6.24
N VAL A 21 3.58 -9.86 -7.26
CA VAL A 21 3.49 -8.40 -7.23
C VAL A 21 2.11 -7.99 -7.70
N GLU A 22 1.44 -7.15 -6.93
CA GLU A 22 0.18 -6.52 -7.32
C GLU A 22 0.40 -5.03 -7.52
N SER A 23 0.12 -4.56 -8.73
CA SER A 23 0.14 -3.14 -9.11
C SER A 23 -1.28 -2.62 -9.14
N VAL A 24 -1.56 -1.59 -8.35
CA VAL A 24 -2.89 -0.97 -8.27
C VAL A 24 -2.79 0.45 -8.80
N ASP A 25 -3.61 0.77 -9.78
CA ASP A 25 -3.74 2.11 -10.35
C ASP A 25 -5.15 2.29 -10.95
N LEU A 26 -5.62 3.52 -11.01
CA LEU A 26 -6.90 3.85 -11.62
C LEU A 26 -6.82 3.88 -13.17
N SER A 27 -5.64 4.17 -13.71
CA SER A 27 -5.40 4.34 -15.14
C SER A 27 -5.12 3.02 -15.85
N ASN A 28 -5.98 2.65 -16.79
CA ASN A 28 -5.72 1.53 -17.70
C ASN A 28 -4.42 1.70 -18.49
N THR A 29 -4.13 2.91 -18.92
CA THR A 29 -2.92 3.22 -19.71
C THR A 29 -1.67 2.96 -18.87
N TYR A 30 -1.64 3.39 -17.63
CA TYR A 30 -0.50 3.16 -16.74
C TYR A 30 -0.34 1.68 -16.39
N LEU A 31 -1.43 0.98 -16.13
CA LEU A 31 -1.37 -0.47 -15.89
C LEU A 31 -0.92 -1.25 -17.13
N ALA A 32 -1.31 -0.82 -18.33
CA ALA A 32 -0.81 -1.42 -19.57
C ALA A 32 0.71 -1.21 -19.69
N TRP A 33 1.21 0.00 -19.43
CA TRP A 33 2.64 0.27 -19.43
C TRP A 33 3.39 -0.49 -18.33
N ALA A 34 2.84 -0.56 -17.13
CA ALA A 34 3.42 -1.35 -16.04
C ALA A 34 3.57 -2.82 -16.42
N LYS A 35 2.56 -3.39 -17.08
CA LYS A 35 2.60 -4.76 -17.59
C LYS A 35 3.67 -4.93 -18.66
N GLU A 36 3.75 -4.00 -19.61
CA GLU A 36 4.73 -4.05 -20.69
C GLU A 36 6.15 -3.93 -20.12
N ASN A 37 6.39 -3.02 -19.19
CA ASN A 37 7.68 -2.87 -18.52
C ASN A 37 8.11 -4.15 -17.78
N LEU A 38 7.19 -4.84 -17.10
CA LEU A 38 7.49 -6.14 -16.50
C LEU A 38 7.88 -7.18 -17.55
N ILE A 39 7.13 -7.28 -18.65
CA ILE A 39 7.42 -8.21 -19.74
C ILE A 39 8.78 -7.92 -20.39
N GLN A 40 9.10 -6.67 -20.67
CA GLN A 40 10.40 -6.26 -21.24
C GLN A 40 11.59 -6.60 -20.33
N ASN A 41 11.36 -6.67 -19.02
CA ASN A 41 12.35 -7.09 -18.03
C ASN A 41 12.33 -8.60 -17.75
N GLY A 42 11.62 -9.40 -18.56
CA GLY A 42 11.58 -10.86 -18.44
C GLY A 42 10.52 -11.42 -17.45
N PHE A 43 9.66 -10.56 -16.93
CA PHE A 43 8.65 -10.94 -15.94
C PHE A 43 7.25 -11.03 -16.58
N SER A 44 6.89 -12.19 -17.14
CA SER A 44 5.64 -12.39 -17.90
C SER A 44 4.61 -13.30 -17.25
N ASP A 45 4.89 -13.86 -16.06
CA ASP A 45 3.98 -14.79 -15.38
C ASP A 45 2.74 -14.08 -14.86
N LYS A 46 1.61 -14.28 -15.54
CA LYS A 46 0.31 -13.67 -15.21
C LYS A 46 -0.26 -14.10 -13.85
N LYS A 47 0.22 -15.19 -13.25
CA LYS A 47 -0.19 -15.64 -11.92
C LYS A 47 0.59 -14.91 -10.82
N LYS A 48 1.80 -14.47 -11.13
CA LYS A 48 2.66 -13.74 -10.19
C LYS A 48 2.46 -12.23 -10.25
N TYR A 49 2.22 -11.68 -11.46
CA TYR A 49 2.14 -10.24 -11.70
C TYR A 49 0.71 -9.83 -12.00
N ILE A 50 0.07 -9.21 -11.01
CA ILE A 50 -1.35 -8.86 -10.99
C ILE A 50 -1.48 -7.34 -11.21
N PHE A 51 -2.40 -6.94 -12.06
CA PHE A 51 -2.69 -5.54 -12.35
C PHE A 51 -4.16 -5.27 -12.00
N THR A 52 -4.38 -4.48 -10.97
CA THR A 52 -5.70 -4.18 -10.43
C THR A 52 -6.08 -2.74 -10.77
N ARG A 53 -7.08 -2.59 -11.66
CA ARG A 53 -7.64 -1.27 -11.95
C ARG A 53 -8.63 -0.89 -10.88
N GLN A 54 -8.20 -0.06 -9.94
CA GLN A 54 -9.05 0.43 -8.85
C GLN A 54 -8.49 1.73 -8.30
N ASP A 55 -9.34 2.56 -7.71
CA ASP A 55 -8.90 3.67 -6.86
C ASP A 55 -8.14 3.11 -5.66
N CYS A 56 -6.90 3.60 -5.44
CA CYS A 56 -6.03 3.07 -4.39
C CYS A 56 -6.58 3.31 -2.98
N ILE A 57 -7.34 4.39 -2.77
CA ILE A 57 -7.97 4.67 -1.48
C ILE A 57 -9.05 3.62 -1.21
N GLN A 58 -9.93 3.38 -2.20
CA GLN A 58 -10.98 2.37 -2.08
C GLN A 58 -10.38 0.96 -1.92
N PHE A 59 -9.35 0.63 -2.71
CA PHE A 59 -8.65 -0.65 -2.59
C PHE A 59 -8.13 -0.87 -1.16
N LEU A 60 -7.45 0.11 -0.58
CA LEU A 60 -6.92 0.04 0.77
C LEU A 60 -8.03 -0.10 1.81
N GLN A 61 -9.07 0.70 1.71
CA GLN A 61 -10.22 0.64 2.62
C GLN A 61 -10.90 -0.73 2.60
N GLU A 62 -11.14 -1.29 1.40
CA GLU A 62 -11.73 -2.62 1.25
C GLU A 62 -10.84 -3.71 1.86
N LYS A 63 -9.52 -3.67 1.61
CA LYS A 63 -8.58 -4.65 2.15
C LYS A 63 -8.44 -4.54 3.67
N ALA A 64 -8.33 -3.32 4.20
CA ALA A 64 -8.24 -3.09 5.64
C ALA A 64 -9.52 -3.52 6.37
N LEU A 65 -10.70 -3.24 5.79
CA LEU A 65 -11.98 -3.69 6.33
C LEU A 65 -12.10 -5.21 6.31
N ALA A 66 -11.72 -5.85 5.21
CA ALA A 66 -11.74 -7.30 5.08
C ALA A 66 -10.79 -7.97 6.10
N GLN A 67 -9.60 -7.43 6.29
CA GLN A 67 -8.65 -7.92 7.29
C GLN A 67 -9.17 -7.76 8.72
N LYS A 68 -9.81 -6.64 9.03
CA LYS A 68 -10.46 -6.43 10.33
C LYS A 68 -11.58 -7.43 10.58
N ALA A 69 -12.41 -7.69 9.57
CA ALA A 69 -13.48 -8.68 9.67
C ALA A 69 -12.93 -10.09 9.91
N LYS A 70 -11.86 -10.47 9.20
CA LYS A 70 -11.16 -11.75 9.38
C LYS A 70 -10.63 -11.91 10.80
N LEU A 71 -9.91 -10.91 11.31
CA LEU A 71 -9.36 -10.94 12.68
C LEU A 71 -10.45 -11.02 13.75
N ASN A 72 -11.59 -10.35 13.55
CA ASN A 72 -12.72 -10.45 14.47
C ASN A 72 -13.36 -11.85 14.44
N GLU A 73 -13.48 -12.48 13.26
CA GLU A 73 -13.98 -13.85 13.16
C GLU A 73 -13.05 -14.83 13.88
N GLU A 74 -11.73 -14.71 13.68
CA GLU A 74 -10.74 -15.54 14.36
C GLU A 74 -10.85 -15.42 15.90
N LYS A 75 -11.06 -14.20 16.42
CA LYS A 75 -11.28 -13.96 17.86
C LYS A 75 -12.60 -14.56 18.36
N ASN A 76 -13.68 -14.43 17.58
CA ASN A 76 -15.00 -14.97 17.93
C ASN A 76 -15.00 -16.51 17.94
N VAL A 77 -14.30 -17.13 16.99
CA VAL A 77 -14.10 -18.60 16.98
C VAL A 77 -13.33 -19.03 18.22
N ALA A 78 -12.28 -18.32 18.59
CA ALA A 78 -11.49 -18.62 19.80
C ALA A 78 -12.27 -18.45 21.10
N SER A 79 -13.30 -17.58 21.13
CA SER A 79 -14.15 -17.34 22.30
C SER A 79 -15.47 -18.15 22.31
N ASN A 80 -15.67 -19.10 21.38
CA ASN A 80 -16.91 -19.86 21.17
C ASN A 80 -18.16 -19.02 20.92
N GLN A 81 -18.02 -17.77 20.50
CA GLN A 81 -19.13 -16.89 20.13
C GLN A 81 -19.38 -16.98 18.61
N ARG A 82 -20.39 -17.76 18.20
CA ARG A 82 -20.81 -17.82 16.79
C ARG A 82 -21.65 -16.59 16.43
N MET A 83 -21.17 -15.74 15.55
CA MET A 83 -21.97 -14.73 14.87
C MET A 83 -22.47 -15.23 13.51
N THR A 84 -23.60 -14.67 13.05
CA THR A 84 -24.32 -15.04 11.83
C THR A 84 -23.45 -14.93 10.56
N ALA A 85 -23.24 -16.05 9.89
CA ALA A 85 -22.08 -16.34 9.04
C ALA A 85 -22.17 -15.90 7.55
N SER A 86 -23.29 -15.37 7.05
CA SER A 86 -23.47 -15.27 5.59
C SER A 86 -22.87 -14.01 4.96
N GLN A 87 -23.07 -12.83 5.56
CA GLN A 87 -22.58 -11.57 4.98
C GLN A 87 -21.08 -11.34 5.18
N ASN A 88 -20.47 -11.95 6.20
CA ASN A 88 -19.05 -11.81 6.50
C ASN A 88 -18.13 -12.64 5.58
N LYS A 89 -18.60 -13.78 5.04
CA LYS A 89 -17.75 -14.66 4.22
C LYS A 89 -17.23 -13.98 2.95
N ASP A 90 -18.08 -13.22 2.26
CA ASP A 90 -17.67 -12.53 1.04
C ASP A 90 -16.67 -11.41 1.31
N LEU A 91 -16.87 -10.66 2.40
CA LEU A 91 -15.91 -9.64 2.83
C LEU A 91 -14.58 -10.26 3.24
N ILE A 92 -14.60 -11.31 4.05
CA ILE A 92 -13.41 -12.01 4.55
C ILE A 92 -12.62 -12.65 3.41
N SER A 93 -13.30 -13.15 2.37
CA SER A 93 -12.64 -13.71 1.18
C SER A 93 -11.75 -12.69 0.45
N LYS A 94 -12.00 -11.41 0.62
CA LYS A 94 -11.20 -10.30 0.05
C LYS A 94 -10.00 -9.92 0.92
N ALA A 95 -9.88 -10.49 2.13
CA ALA A 95 -8.74 -10.23 3.00
C ALA A 95 -7.46 -10.74 2.36
N LYS A 96 -6.50 -9.84 2.21
CA LYS A 96 -5.17 -10.12 1.65
C LYS A 96 -4.16 -9.27 2.39
N THR A 97 -3.04 -9.86 2.73
CA THR A 97 -1.93 -9.18 3.39
C THR A 97 -0.68 -9.25 2.54
N TYR A 98 0.29 -8.38 2.82
CA TYR A 98 1.47 -8.17 2.00
C TYR A 98 2.72 -8.09 2.89
N ASP A 99 3.86 -8.54 2.35
CA ASP A 99 5.16 -8.44 3.02
C ASP A 99 5.82 -7.08 2.75
N LEU A 100 5.50 -6.48 1.59
CA LEU A 100 6.01 -5.20 1.16
C LEU A 100 4.89 -4.38 0.52
N ILE A 101 4.75 -3.13 0.95
CA ILE A 101 3.86 -2.14 0.33
C ILE A 101 4.69 -0.93 -0.07
N ILE A 102 4.52 -0.47 -1.31
CA ILE A 102 4.99 0.82 -1.78
C ILE A 102 3.77 1.73 -1.89
N LEU A 103 3.80 2.84 -1.18
CA LEU A 103 2.80 3.89 -1.20
C LEU A 103 3.45 5.18 -1.67
N ASP A 104 3.33 5.47 -2.96
CA ASP A 104 3.89 6.66 -3.61
C ASP A 104 2.78 7.46 -4.32
N PRO A 105 1.89 8.09 -3.57
CA PRO A 105 0.73 8.78 -4.12
C PRO A 105 1.14 10.11 -4.76
N PRO A 106 0.39 10.58 -5.79
CA PRO A 106 0.56 11.93 -6.31
C PRO A 106 0.20 12.97 -5.23
N THR A 107 0.80 14.15 -5.33
CA THR A 107 0.49 15.26 -4.40
C THR A 107 -0.99 15.61 -4.40
N PHE A 108 -1.61 15.59 -5.58
CA PHE A 108 -3.02 15.86 -5.79
C PHE A 108 -3.56 15.02 -6.94
N SER A 109 -4.72 14.42 -6.76
CA SER A 109 -5.41 13.72 -7.84
C SER A 109 -6.88 14.13 -7.86
N ASN A 110 -7.32 14.64 -9.01
CA ASN A 110 -8.72 14.96 -9.28
C ASN A 110 -9.18 14.13 -10.47
N SER A 111 -9.52 12.87 -10.23
CA SER A 111 -10.01 12.00 -11.29
C SER A 111 -11.50 12.20 -11.50
N LYS A 112 -11.91 12.45 -12.76
CA LYS A 112 -13.32 12.50 -13.16
C LYS A 112 -14.06 11.18 -12.91
N ASN A 113 -13.32 10.09 -12.67
CA ASN A 113 -13.85 8.74 -12.48
C ASN A 113 -14.02 8.35 -11.01
N THR A 114 -13.69 9.21 -10.07
CA THR A 114 -13.87 8.97 -8.64
C THR A 114 -14.49 10.19 -7.97
N SER A 115 -15.38 9.95 -7.01
CA SER A 115 -15.90 11.00 -6.12
C SER A 115 -14.86 11.49 -5.12
N ASN A 116 -13.72 10.82 -5.03
CA ASN A 116 -12.68 11.08 -4.07
C ASN A 116 -11.57 11.94 -4.69
N VAL A 117 -11.41 13.13 -4.15
CA VAL A 117 -10.24 13.98 -4.42
C VAL A 117 -9.14 13.57 -3.45
N LEU A 118 -8.00 13.13 -3.99
CA LEU A 118 -6.83 12.88 -3.16
C LEU A 118 -6.11 14.21 -2.89
N ASP A 119 -5.95 14.54 -1.61
CA ASP A 119 -5.01 15.53 -1.10
C ASP A 119 -4.09 14.82 -0.09
N ILE A 120 -2.88 14.47 -0.54
CA ILE A 120 -1.96 13.69 0.29
C ILE A 120 -1.59 14.41 1.58
N ASN A 121 -1.56 15.74 1.59
CA ASN A 121 -1.23 16.52 2.78
C ASN A 121 -2.22 16.30 3.94
N LYS A 122 -3.44 15.87 3.62
CA LYS A 122 -4.49 15.60 4.62
C LYS A 122 -4.73 14.11 4.85
N GLN A 123 -4.59 13.31 3.79
CA GLN A 123 -5.06 11.92 3.79
C GLN A 123 -3.94 10.90 4.07
N TRP A 124 -2.67 11.31 4.09
CA TRP A 124 -1.55 10.40 4.32
C TRP A 124 -1.68 9.57 5.61
N PRO A 125 -2.18 10.09 6.76
CA PRO A 125 -2.24 9.29 7.97
C PRO A 125 -3.19 8.11 7.84
N GLN A 126 -4.34 8.32 7.18
CA GLN A 126 -5.31 7.24 6.94
C GLN A 126 -4.78 6.22 5.95
N LEU A 127 -4.14 6.67 4.85
CA LEU A 127 -3.52 5.77 3.88
C LEU A 127 -2.43 4.90 4.50
N VAL A 128 -1.55 5.49 5.30
CA VAL A 128 -0.51 4.76 6.04
C VAL A 128 -1.15 3.76 6.99
N LYS A 129 -2.16 4.16 7.78
CA LYS A 129 -2.87 3.27 8.70
C LYS A 129 -3.51 2.07 7.97
N ASP A 130 -4.16 2.30 6.85
CA ASP A 130 -4.78 1.22 6.07
C ASP A 130 -3.74 0.27 5.48
N CYS A 131 -2.59 0.79 5.01
CA CYS A 131 -1.45 -0.03 4.61
C CYS A 131 -0.93 -0.90 5.77
N LEU A 132 -0.75 -0.32 6.96
CA LEU A 132 -0.24 -1.04 8.13
C LEU A 132 -1.18 -2.18 8.55
N ASN A 133 -2.48 -2.02 8.37
CA ASN A 133 -3.48 -3.02 8.74
C ASN A 133 -3.49 -4.25 7.81
N ILE A 134 -2.84 -4.16 6.66
CA ILE A 134 -2.71 -5.25 5.68
C ILE A 134 -1.28 -5.73 5.50
N LEU A 135 -0.35 -5.32 6.38
CA LEU A 135 0.99 -5.89 6.42
C LEU A 135 1.03 -7.19 7.21
N ASN A 136 1.81 -8.13 6.70
CA ASN A 136 2.21 -9.34 7.43
C ASN A 136 3.17 -8.99 8.58
N PRO A 137 3.32 -9.84 9.61
CA PRO A 137 4.42 -9.73 10.58
C PRO A 137 5.78 -9.60 9.87
N LYS A 138 6.62 -8.68 10.32
CA LYS A 138 7.89 -8.27 9.69
C LYS A 138 7.72 -7.58 8.32
N GLY A 139 6.50 -7.21 7.97
CA GLY A 139 6.20 -6.48 6.74
C GLY A 139 6.75 -5.05 6.76
N VAL A 140 6.93 -4.51 5.56
CA VAL A 140 7.52 -3.18 5.35
C VAL A 140 6.61 -2.33 4.47
N LEU A 141 6.35 -1.11 4.90
CA LEU A 141 5.76 -0.05 4.09
C LEU A 141 6.84 0.98 3.76
N TYR A 142 7.04 1.27 2.49
CA TYR A 142 7.70 2.48 2.05
C TYR A 142 6.63 3.51 1.66
N PHE A 143 6.60 4.61 2.39
CA PHE A 143 5.77 5.77 2.08
C PHE A 143 6.65 6.88 1.55
N SER A 144 6.41 7.32 0.31
CA SER A 144 7.13 8.44 -0.31
C SER A 144 6.16 9.52 -0.78
N THR A 145 6.65 10.72 -0.88
CA THR A 145 5.91 11.87 -1.42
C THR A 145 6.85 12.95 -1.90
N ASN A 146 6.51 13.59 -3.02
CA ASN A 146 7.15 14.81 -3.52
C ASN A 146 6.40 16.08 -3.14
N SER A 147 5.44 16.00 -2.21
CA SER A 147 4.77 17.19 -1.67
C SER A 147 5.66 17.95 -0.69
N GLU A 148 6.12 19.12 -1.08
CA GLU A 148 6.89 20.04 -0.21
C GLU A 148 6.07 20.55 0.99
N ARG A 149 4.73 20.45 0.92
CA ARG A 149 3.81 20.93 1.96
C ARG A 149 3.43 19.88 2.99
N LEU A 150 3.76 18.62 2.73
CA LEU A 150 3.40 17.54 3.64
C LEU A 150 4.19 17.68 4.94
N LYS A 151 3.46 17.82 6.05
CA LYS A 151 4.02 17.77 7.39
C LYS A 151 3.80 16.37 7.94
N PHE A 152 4.86 15.57 7.93
CA PHE A 152 4.82 14.25 8.50
C PHE A 152 4.92 14.34 10.02
N ASP A 153 3.87 13.89 10.70
CA ASP A 153 3.81 13.84 12.15
C ASP A 153 3.62 12.38 12.59
N GLN A 154 4.70 11.78 13.10
CA GLN A 154 4.71 10.39 13.52
C GLN A 154 3.66 10.08 14.59
N THR A 155 3.19 11.05 15.36
CA THR A 155 2.15 10.84 16.39
C THR A 155 0.79 10.47 15.80
N GLN A 156 0.57 10.74 14.51
CA GLN A 156 -0.64 10.36 13.78
C GLN A 156 -0.61 8.89 13.30
N ILE A 157 0.53 8.22 13.42
CA ILE A 157 0.67 6.80 13.10
C ILE A 157 0.36 5.99 14.35
N PRO A 158 -0.53 4.98 14.28
CA PRO A 158 -0.83 4.16 15.45
C PRO A 158 0.43 3.39 15.89
N PRO A 159 0.70 3.27 17.21
CA PRO A 159 1.87 2.53 17.71
C PRO A 159 1.74 1.03 17.48
N LYS A 160 0.54 0.55 17.19
CA LYS A 160 0.25 -0.86 16.85
C LYS A 160 -0.78 -0.95 15.71
N THR A 161 -0.65 -2.01 14.92
CA THR A 161 -1.65 -2.39 13.91
C THR A 161 -2.91 -2.98 14.56
N ILE A 162 -3.97 -3.19 13.77
CA ILE A 162 -5.19 -3.89 14.25
C ILE A 162 -4.92 -5.34 14.68
N SER A 163 -3.88 -5.97 14.19
CA SER A 163 -3.41 -7.31 14.59
C SER A 163 -2.50 -7.27 15.83
N GLY A 164 -2.21 -6.09 16.38
CA GLY A 164 -1.41 -5.92 17.60
C GLY A 164 0.10 -5.81 17.37
N LEU A 165 0.57 -5.83 16.13
CA LEU A 165 2.00 -5.69 15.78
C LEU A 165 2.48 -4.27 16.08
N SER A 166 3.66 -4.15 16.68
CA SER A 166 4.30 -2.86 16.97
C SER A 166 4.75 -2.17 15.67
N VAL A 167 4.62 -0.86 15.61
CA VAL A 167 4.94 -0.05 14.43
C VAL A 167 6.20 0.77 14.70
N ASN A 168 7.21 0.63 13.83
CA ASN A 168 8.44 1.41 13.88
C ASN A 168 8.56 2.26 12.62
N VAL A 169 8.87 3.55 12.79
CA VAL A 169 9.01 4.53 11.69
C VAL A 169 10.44 5.02 11.63
N LYS A 170 11.00 5.02 10.43
CA LYS A 170 12.33 5.57 10.16
C LYS A 170 12.26 6.49 8.94
N ASP A 171 12.70 7.74 9.10
CA ASP A 171 12.95 8.61 7.95
C ASP A 171 14.21 8.11 7.22
N ILE A 172 14.04 7.79 5.95
CA ILE A 172 15.11 7.35 5.05
C ILE A 172 15.34 8.33 3.90
N THR A 173 14.73 9.51 3.95
CA THR A 173 14.87 10.55 2.94
C THR A 173 16.32 10.78 2.50
N PRO A 174 17.30 10.97 3.42
CA PRO A 174 18.67 11.22 3.01
C PRO A 174 19.32 10.05 2.24
N GLN A 175 18.81 8.83 2.43
CA GLN A 175 19.34 7.62 1.80
C GLN A 175 18.74 7.38 0.41
N THR A 176 17.67 8.11 0.06
CA THR A 176 16.92 7.96 -1.18
C THR A 176 17.13 9.11 -2.16
N ILE A 177 17.89 10.13 -1.76
CA ILE A 177 18.21 11.28 -2.59
C ILE A 177 19.54 11.02 -3.31
N PRO A 178 19.56 11.02 -4.65
CA PRO A 178 20.78 10.89 -5.42
C PRO A 178 21.74 12.07 -5.16
N ASN A 179 23.05 11.82 -5.27
CA ASN A 179 24.10 12.80 -4.95
C ASN A 179 24.07 14.06 -5.83
N ASP A 180 23.49 13.97 -7.01
CA ASP A 180 23.33 15.08 -7.96
C ASP A 180 22.19 16.06 -7.57
N TYR A 181 21.35 15.71 -6.57
CA TYR A 181 20.34 16.58 -5.98
C TYR A 181 20.86 17.36 -4.75
N ALA A 182 22.09 17.83 -4.77
CA ALA A 182 22.76 18.41 -3.61
C ALA A 182 22.10 19.68 -3.00
N GLN A 183 21.20 20.34 -3.73
CA GLN A 183 20.62 21.63 -3.30
C GLN A 183 19.11 21.59 -3.03
N LYS A 184 18.42 20.52 -3.35
CA LYS A 184 16.96 20.42 -3.16
C LYS A 184 16.55 19.00 -2.77
N ILE A 185 15.69 18.89 -1.78
CA ILE A 185 15.04 17.62 -1.43
C ILE A 185 13.89 17.37 -2.41
N PRO A 186 14.02 16.45 -3.38
CA PRO A 186 13.00 16.24 -4.41
C PRO A 186 11.79 15.46 -3.92
N HIS A 187 11.97 14.69 -2.84
CA HIS A 187 10.93 13.88 -2.21
C HIS A 187 11.28 13.60 -0.75
N HIS A 188 10.31 13.14 0.01
CA HIS A 188 10.49 12.55 1.33
C HIS A 188 10.13 11.06 1.28
N CYS A 189 10.82 10.25 2.08
CA CYS A 189 10.58 8.81 2.16
C CYS A 189 10.74 8.28 3.57
N TRP A 190 9.76 7.51 4.03
CA TRP A 190 9.77 6.82 5.32
C TRP A 190 9.67 5.32 5.11
N LYS A 191 10.51 4.59 5.83
CA LYS A 191 10.40 3.14 5.99
C LYS A 191 9.65 2.85 7.28
N ILE A 192 8.52 2.17 7.19
CA ILE A 192 7.67 1.82 8.32
C ILE A 192 7.62 0.29 8.39
N THR A 193 7.96 -0.29 9.54
CA THR A 193 8.00 -1.74 9.76
C THR A 193 7.04 -2.15 10.84
N VAL A 194 6.56 -3.39 10.78
CA VAL A 194 5.67 -3.98 11.79
C VAL A 194 6.27 -5.26 12.36
N GLU A 195 6.24 -5.40 13.70
CA GLU A 195 6.84 -6.52 14.45
C GLU A 195 5.89 -7.07 15.51
#